data_bbdb9c8241ed6aa4fb8103e1f26db177
#
_entry.id   bbdb9c8241ed6aa4fb8103e1f26db177
#
_cell.length_a   1.000
_cell.length_b   1.000
_cell.length_c   1.000
_cell.angle_alpha   90.00
_cell.angle_beta   90.00
_cell.angle_gamma   90.00
#
_symmetry.space_group_name_H-M   'P 1'
#
loop_
_entity.id
_entity.type
_entity.pdbx_description
1 polymer ?
#
loop_
_entity_poly.entity_id
_entity_poly.type
_entity_poly.pdbx_seq_one_letter_code
_entity_poly.pdbx_strand_id
1 'polypeptide(L)'
;MKQIADISKEASPPHYNIPGTTIQLIDVIEAKMSRDEWRRFCWGSALQYAYRVLDKGEPIKDCEKAIVYLTWLKDSYGDKE
;
A
#
# COMPACT_ATOMS: atom_id res chain seq x y z
N MET A 1 0.33 -0.27 -20.11
CA MET A 1 0.77 -0.57 -18.77
C MET A 1 0.00 0.25 -17.75
N LYS A 2 -0.36 -0.36 -16.65
CA LYS A 2 -1.10 0.36 -15.62
C LYS A 2 -0.22 1.35 -14.90
N GLN A 3 -0.82 2.45 -14.50
CA GLN A 3 -0.13 3.43 -13.68
C GLN A 3 -0.21 3.02 -12.22
N ILE A 4 0.63 3.61 -11.40
CA ILE A 4 0.66 3.32 -9.98
C ILE A 4 -0.72 3.52 -9.34
N ALA A 5 -1.42 4.57 -9.74
CA ALA A 5 -2.74 4.84 -9.19
C ALA A 5 -3.72 3.72 -9.49
N ASP A 6 -3.63 3.14 -10.70
CA ASP A 6 -4.50 2.03 -11.06
C ASP A 6 -4.19 0.78 -10.24
N ILE A 7 -2.91 0.53 -10.03
CA ILE A 7 -2.48 -0.60 -9.20
C ILE A 7 -3.00 -0.42 -7.78
N SER A 8 -2.92 0.79 -7.26
CA SER A 8 -3.41 1.09 -5.92
C SER A 8 -4.90 0.79 -5.80
N LYS A 9 -5.68 1.16 -6.80
CA LYS A 9 -7.11 0.93 -6.77
C LYS A 9 -7.46 -0.55 -6.78
N GLU A 10 -6.65 -1.35 -7.45
CA GLU A 10 -6.97 -2.76 -7.66
C GLU A 10 -6.35 -3.68 -6.63
N ALA A 11 -5.17 -3.34 -6.15
CA ALA A 11 -4.38 -4.27 -5.36
C ALA A 11 -4.31 -3.92 -3.88
N SER A 12 -4.56 -2.67 -3.52
CA SER A 12 -4.46 -2.29 -2.13
C SER A 12 -5.59 -2.93 -1.31
N PRO A 13 -5.48 -2.92 0.02
CA PRO A 13 -6.54 -3.46 0.88
C PRO A 13 -7.88 -2.82 0.56
N PRO A 14 -8.98 -3.40 1.02
CA PRO A 14 -10.31 -2.88 0.69
C PRO A 14 -10.38 -1.37 0.82
N HIS A 15 -10.99 -0.75 -0.16
CA HIS A 15 -11.13 0.70 -0.19
C HIS A 15 -12.40 1.08 0.54
N TYR A 16 -12.26 1.57 1.74
CA TYR A 16 -13.39 2.05 2.50
C TYR A 16 -13.30 3.57 2.59
N ASN A 17 -14.16 4.23 1.85
CA ASN A 17 -14.27 5.67 1.99
C ASN A 17 -15.01 5.99 3.28
N ILE A 18 -14.57 7.04 3.94
CA ILE A 18 -15.28 7.55 5.10
C ILE A 18 -16.57 8.18 4.59
N PRO A 19 -17.73 7.81 5.16
CA PRO A 19 -19.00 8.31 4.65
C PRO A 19 -19.02 9.82 4.49
N GLY A 20 -19.51 10.28 3.35
CA GLY A 20 -19.62 11.70 3.06
C GLY A 20 -18.34 12.36 2.58
N THR A 21 -17.29 11.60 2.37
CA THR A 21 -16.01 12.15 1.90
C THR A 21 -15.40 11.24 0.84
N THR A 22 -14.31 11.71 0.23
CA THR A 22 -13.51 10.88 -0.67
C THR A 22 -12.26 10.33 0.04
N ILE A 23 -12.16 10.53 1.35
CA ILE A 23 -11.02 10.05 2.14
C ILE A 23 -11.14 8.56 2.32
N GLN A 24 -10.05 7.84 2.07
CA GLN A 24 -10.02 6.40 2.28
C GLN A 24 -9.43 6.08 3.64
N LEU A 25 -9.75 4.90 4.14
CA LEU A 25 -9.25 4.45 5.43
C LEU A 25 -7.72 4.49 5.47
N ILE A 26 -7.06 4.13 4.38
CA ILE A 26 -5.60 4.12 4.38
C ILE A 26 -5.01 5.51 4.60
N ASP A 27 -5.71 6.54 4.13
CA ASP A 27 -5.26 7.92 4.37
C ASP A 27 -5.31 8.27 5.85
N VAL A 28 -6.34 7.78 6.54
CA VAL A 28 -6.47 8.00 7.98
C VAL A 28 -5.35 7.26 8.72
N ILE A 29 -5.07 6.04 8.31
CA ILE A 29 -4.00 5.26 8.94
C ILE A 29 -2.67 5.99 8.81
N GLU A 30 -2.38 6.48 7.60
CA GLU A 30 -1.13 7.22 7.39
C GLU A 30 -1.08 8.46 8.26
N ALA A 31 -2.20 9.18 8.35
CA ALA A 31 -2.25 10.43 9.11
C ALA A 31 -2.04 10.20 10.61
N LYS A 32 -2.36 9.00 11.09
CA LYS A 32 -2.22 8.69 12.52
C LYS A 32 -0.83 8.17 12.87
N MET A 33 0.02 7.96 11.89
CA MET A 33 1.35 7.41 12.12
C MET A 33 2.41 8.48 11.94
N SER A 34 3.50 8.36 12.68
CA SER A 34 4.69 9.14 12.36
C SER A 34 5.24 8.64 11.02
N ARG A 35 6.14 9.42 10.41
CA ARG A 35 6.75 9.01 9.16
C ARG A 35 7.49 7.68 9.31
N ASP A 36 8.19 7.49 10.40
CA ASP A 36 8.90 6.24 10.63
C ASP A 36 7.94 5.06 10.78
N GLU A 37 6.85 5.27 11.50
CA GLU A 37 5.84 4.23 11.66
C GLU A 37 5.21 3.86 10.33
N TRP A 38 4.89 4.85 9.53
CA TRP A 38 4.31 4.61 8.21
C TRP A 38 5.26 3.81 7.33
N ARG A 39 6.55 4.15 7.37
CA ARG A 39 7.55 3.43 6.59
C ARG A 39 7.65 1.98 7.01
N ARG A 40 7.63 1.72 8.32
CA ARG A 40 7.68 0.35 8.82
C ARG A 40 6.43 -0.43 8.46
N PHE A 41 5.28 0.23 8.51
CA PHE A 41 4.03 -0.38 8.11
C PHE A 41 4.07 -0.79 6.64
N CYS A 42 4.52 0.11 5.77
CA CYS A 42 4.60 -0.19 4.35
C CYS A 42 5.60 -1.32 4.07
N TRP A 43 6.75 -1.26 4.73
CA TRP A 43 7.78 -2.27 4.56
C TRP A 43 7.26 -3.65 4.99
N GLY A 44 6.66 -3.72 6.17
CA GLY A 44 6.15 -4.98 6.68
C GLY A 44 5.03 -5.54 5.81
N SER A 45 4.16 -4.67 5.33
CA SER A 45 3.07 -5.10 4.45
C SER A 45 3.61 -5.63 3.13
N ALA A 46 4.60 -4.95 2.57
CA ALA A 46 5.22 -5.40 1.33
C ALA A 46 5.85 -6.78 1.51
N LEU A 47 6.54 -6.99 2.62
CA LEU A 47 7.14 -8.29 2.92
C LEU A 47 6.08 -9.37 3.04
N GLN A 48 4.97 -9.06 3.69
CA GLN A 48 3.90 -10.03 3.86
C GLN A 48 3.38 -10.52 2.52
N TYR A 49 3.10 -9.59 1.63
CA TYR A 49 2.57 -9.97 0.32
C TYR A 49 3.62 -10.63 -0.55
N ALA A 50 4.86 -10.16 -0.49
CA ALA A 50 5.94 -10.79 -1.25
C ALA A 50 6.16 -12.23 -0.79
N TYR A 51 6.07 -12.48 0.49
CA TYR A 51 6.23 -13.81 1.02
C TYR A 51 5.13 -14.75 0.51
N ARG A 52 3.89 -14.24 0.43
CA ARG A 52 2.75 -15.05 0.02
C ARG A 52 2.80 -15.46 -1.44
N VAL A 53 3.57 -14.76 -2.27
CA VAL A 53 3.60 -15.02 -3.70
C VAL A 53 3.88 -16.49 -4.01
N LEU A 54 4.80 -17.11 -3.27
CA LEU A 54 5.20 -18.48 -3.53
C LEU A 54 4.38 -19.51 -2.74
N ASP A 55 3.56 -19.04 -1.81
CA ASP A 55 2.97 -19.91 -0.81
C ASP A 55 1.47 -20.03 -0.89
N LYS A 56 0.79 -19.00 -1.35
CA LYS A 56 -0.66 -18.94 -1.37
C LYS A 56 -1.15 -18.64 -2.76
N GLY A 57 -2.42 -18.69 -2.95
CA GLY A 57 -3.02 -18.89 -4.23
C GLY A 57 -3.13 -17.76 -5.23
N GLU A 58 -2.73 -16.53 -4.97
CA GLU A 58 -2.93 -15.45 -5.93
C GLU A 58 -1.66 -14.66 -6.16
N PRO A 59 -0.67 -15.27 -6.83
CA PRO A 59 0.64 -14.65 -6.95
C PRO A 59 0.63 -13.30 -7.65
N ILE A 60 -0.18 -13.14 -8.69
CA ILE A 60 -0.20 -11.86 -9.40
C ILE A 60 -0.73 -10.75 -8.51
N LYS A 61 -1.83 -11.00 -7.82
CA LYS A 61 -2.39 -10.00 -6.92
C LYS A 61 -1.46 -9.70 -5.75
N ASP A 62 -0.81 -10.73 -5.22
CA ASP A 62 0.13 -10.51 -4.12
C ASP A 62 1.33 -9.69 -4.57
N CYS A 63 1.82 -9.93 -5.78
CA CYS A 63 2.88 -9.09 -6.33
C CYS A 63 2.42 -7.64 -6.45
N GLU A 64 1.21 -7.43 -6.97
CA GLU A 64 0.71 -6.07 -7.13
C GLU A 64 0.57 -5.35 -5.80
N LYS A 65 0.10 -6.05 -4.78
CA LYS A 65 0.00 -5.45 -3.44
C LYS A 65 1.36 -5.11 -2.88
N ALA A 66 2.33 -6.00 -3.05
CA ALA A 66 3.68 -5.72 -2.58
C ALA A 66 4.24 -4.49 -3.28
N ILE A 67 3.99 -4.35 -4.58
CA ILE A 67 4.46 -3.20 -5.34
C ILE A 67 3.82 -1.91 -4.82
N VAL A 68 2.52 -1.95 -4.50
CA VAL A 68 1.84 -0.77 -3.96
C VAL A 68 2.50 -0.31 -2.66
N TYR A 69 2.72 -1.24 -1.73
CA TYR A 69 3.30 -0.87 -0.45
C TYR A 69 4.73 -0.38 -0.60
N LEU A 70 5.51 -0.99 -1.50
CA LEU A 70 6.86 -0.52 -1.76
C LEU A 70 6.86 0.86 -2.41
N THR A 71 5.88 1.12 -3.26
CA THR A 71 5.75 2.43 -3.89
C THR A 71 5.46 3.50 -2.83
N TRP A 72 4.54 3.21 -1.92
CA TRP A 72 4.24 4.15 -0.83
C TRP A 72 5.47 4.38 0.04
N LEU A 73 6.22 3.31 0.31
CA LEU A 73 7.45 3.43 1.10
C LEU A 73 8.45 4.32 0.38
N LYS A 74 8.66 4.08 -0.90
CA LYS A 74 9.58 4.89 -1.70
C LYS A 74 9.15 6.35 -1.69
N ASP A 75 7.86 6.59 -1.88
CA ASP A 75 7.36 7.96 -1.94
C ASP A 75 7.56 8.70 -0.62
N SER A 76 7.55 7.98 0.49
CA SER A 76 7.75 8.62 1.79
C SER A 76 9.15 9.21 1.93
N TYR A 77 10.11 8.69 1.18
CA TYR A 77 11.46 9.24 1.15
C TYR A 77 11.58 10.35 0.12
N GLY A 78 10.91 10.18 -1.02
CA GLY A 78 10.97 11.17 -2.07
C GLY A 78 10.36 12.50 -1.69
N ASP A 79 9.37 12.48 -0.81
CA ASP A 79 8.69 13.69 -0.38
C ASP A 79 9.62 14.73 0.22
N LYS A 80 10.75 14.28 0.72
CA LYS A 80 11.68 15.16 1.40
C LYS A 80 12.59 15.86 0.44
N GLU A 81 12.72 15.28 -0.69
CA GLU A 81 13.67 15.80 -1.67
C GLU A 81 13.03 16.88 -2.50
#